data_3135ff2b92c2a61c7509d86df77d43cf
#
_entry.id   3135ff2b92c2a61c7509d86df77d43cf
#
_cell.length_a   1.000
_cell.length_b   1.000
_cell.length_c   1.000
_cell.angle_alpha   90.00
_cell.angle_beta   90.00
_cell.angle_gamma   90.00
#
_symmetry.space_group_name_H-M   'P 1'
#
loop_
_entity.id
_entity.type
_entity.pdbx_description
1 polymer ?
#
loop_
_entity_poly.entity_id
_entity_poly.type
_entity_poly.pdbx_seq_one_letter_code
_entity_poly.pdbx_strand_id
1 'polypeptide(L)'
;MALRVIDPDYGAAGVPVREDLKEAHRFLLDHVRAPGTWWTGQERVSIAAASRGAPACGLCQARKESLSPGAIAGRHRAAGALREDVVDAVHRIRIDPARLSKPWFDEVIAGGLAEGPYVEMVAVTALVAGLDYFARAIGIPPFPLSAPLPGEPSRYRPAAAKPEGPALLGGELG
;
A
#
# COMPACT_ATOMS: atom_id res chain seq x y z
N MET A 1 -5.48 25.89 -10.58
CA MET A 1 -5.97 24.87 -11.52
C MET A 1 -6.22 23.60 -10.71
N ALA A 2 -7.49 23.23 -10.50
CA ALA A 2 -7.79 22.01 -9.73
C ALA A 2 -7.27 20.79 -10.52
N LEU A 3 -6.41 19.99 -9.90
CA LEU A 3 -5.93 18.75 -10.48
C LEU A 3 -7.13 17.80 -10.62
N ARG A 4 -7.50 17.51 -11.87
CA ARG A 4 -8.66 16.69 -12.19
C ARG A 4 -8.49 15.29 -11.59
N VAL A 5 -9.48 14.85 -10.82
CA VAL A 5 -9.60 13.45 -10.39
C VAL A 5 -9.85 12.61 -11.65
N ILE A 6 -9.12 11.53 -11.81
CA ILE A 6 -9.43 10.55 -12.85
C ILE A 6 -10.60 9.72 -12.31
N ASP A 7 -11.76 9.88 -12.94
CA ASP A 7 -12.96 9.10 -12.59
C ASP A 7 -12.73 7.63 -12.98
N PRO A 8 -12.96 6.67 -12.07
CA PRO A 8 -12.91 5.26 -12.41
C PRO A 8 -13.89 4.92 -13.52
N ASP A 9 -13.40 4.30 -14.59
CA ASP A 9 -14.24 3.86 -15.71
C ASP A 9 -14.70 2.42 -15.50
N TYR A 10 -16.02 2.23 -15.46
CA TYR A 10 -16.68 0.92 -15.31
C TYR A 10 -17.37 0.47 -16.60
N GLY A 11 -17.22 1.21 -17.69
CA GLY A 11 -17.94 0.95 -18.94
C GLY A 11 -17.70 -0.42 -19.55
N ALA A 12 -16.52 -1.02 -19.28
CA ALA A 12 -16.17 -2.37 -19.73
C ALA A 12 -16.57 -3.48 -18.73
N ALA A 13 -17.17 -3.15 -17.58
CA ALA A 13 -17.55 -4.14 -16.59
C ALA A 13 -18.74 -4.98 -17.10
N GLY A 14 -18.62 -6.31 -17.02
CA GLY A 14 -19.70 -7.25 -17.40
C GLY A 14 -20.86 -7.29 -16.40
N VAL A 15 -20.80 -6.51 -15.32
CA VAL A 15 -21.79 -6.46 -14.23
C VAL A 15 -22.05 -5.01 -13.82
N PRO A 16 -23.27 -4.66 -13.38
CA PRO A 16 -23.55 -3.34 -12.86
C PRO A 16 -22.82 -3.11 -11.54
N VAL A 17 -22.13 -1.98 -11.41
CA VAL A 17 -21.44 -1.56 -10.17
C VAL A 17 -22.31 -0.53 -9.45
N ARG A 18 -22.57 -0.77 -8.17
CA ARG A 18 -23.38 0.12 -7.33
C ARG A 18 -22.71 1.49 -7.18
N GLU A 19 -23.51 2.55 -7.10
CA GLU A 19 -22.98 3.92 -7.06
C GLU A 19 -22.17 4.22 -5.80
N ASP A 20 -22.59 3.69 -4.64
CA ASP A 20 -21.83 3.82 -3.40
C ASP A 20 -20.42 3.20 -3.47
N LEU A 21 -20.24 2.10 -4.20
CA LEU A 21 -18.91 1.52 -4.45
C LEU A 21 -18.07 2.41 -5.37
N LYS A 22 -18.68 3.00 -6.40
CA LYS A 22 -17.99 3.95 -7.29
C LYS A 22 -17.53 5.19 -6.51
N GLU A 23 -18.37 5.72 -5.63
CA GLU A 23 -18.03 6.85 -4.75
C GLU A 23 -16.89 6.48 -3.79
N ALA A 24 -16.95 5.30 -3.18
CA ALA A 24 -15.87 4.81 -2.32
C ALA A 24 -14.54 4.67 -3.09
N HIS A 25 -14.55 4.16 -4.31
CA HIS A 25 -13.34 4.05 -5.13
C HIS A 25 -12.78 5.43 -5.53
N ARG A 26 -13.64 6.41 -5.88
CA ARG A 26 -13.21 7.80 -6.11
C ARG A 26 -12.54 8.37 -4.87
N PHE A 27 -13.18 8.22 -3.71
CA PHE A 27 -12.63 8.67 -2.43
C PHE A 27 -11.26 8.03 -2.13
N LEU A 28 -11.12 6.71 -2.32
CA LEU A 28 -9.87 6.00 -2.08
C LEU A 28 -8.75 6.46 -3.02
N LEU A 29 -9.03 6.66 -4.30
CA LEU A 29 -8.06 7.16 -5.28
C LEU A 29 -7.61 8.59 -4.96
N ASP A 30 -8.54 9.45 -4.54
CA ASP A 30 -8.24 10.81 -4.06
C ASP A 30 -7.41 10.78 -2.77
N HIS A 31 -7.75 9.89 -1.86
CA HIS A 31 -7.02 9.74 -0.61
C HIS A 31 -5.59 9.26 -0.84
N VAL A 32 -5.35 8.37 -1.79
CA VAL A 32 -4.00 7.89 -2.13
C VAL A 32 -3.11 9.00 -2.66
N ARG A 33 -3.62 9.91 -3.49
CA ARG A 33 -2.82 10.99 -4.07
C ARG A 33 -2.61 12.21 -3.16
N ALA A 34 -3.37 12.32 -2.09
CA ALA A 34 -3.26 13.42 -1.12
C ALA A 34 -2.13 13.16 -0.10
N PRO A 35 -1.52 14.21 0.49
CA PRO A 35 -0.64 14.05 1.64
C PRO A 35 -1.38 13.36 2.79
N GLY A 36 -0.69 12.44 3.45
CA GLY A 36 -1.22 11.72 4.60
C GLY A 36 -0.73 12.27 5.93
N THR A 37 -0.60 11.38 6.90
CA THR A 37 -0.01 11.74 8.20
C THR A 37 1.51 11.74 8.14
N TRP A 38 2.12 10.82 7.39
CA TRP A 38 3.57 10.60 7.38
C TRP A 38 4.20 10.76 6.00
N TRP A 39 3.46 10.51 4.93
CA TRP A 39 3.94 10.54 3.56
C TRP A 39 3.30 11.68 2.77
N THR A 40 4.10 12.34 1.94
CA THR A 40 3.61 13.30 0.95
C THR A 40 2.72 12.60 -0.08
N GLY A 41 1.90 13.35 -0.83
CA GLY A 41 1.11 12.79 -1.92
C GLY A 41 1.99 12.11 -2.98
N GLN A 42 3.18 12.68 -3.26
CA GLN A 42 4.14 12.09 -4.19
C GLN A 42 4.65 10.72 -3.71
N GLU A 43 5.01 10.59 -2.45
CA GLU A 43 5.48 9.32 -1.88
C GLU A 43 4.35 8.29 -1.83
N ARG A 44 3.13 8.68 -1.48
CA ARG A 44 1.96 7.78 -1.46
C ARG A 44 1.62 7.24 -2.85
N VAL A 45 1.66 8.07 -3.89
CA VAL A 45 1.51 7.62 -5.27
C VAL A 45 2.65 6.69 -5.68
N SER A 46 3.88 6.96 -5.22
CA SER A 46 5.02 6.08 -5.46
C SER A 46 4.89 4.72 -4.75
N ILE A 47 4.36 4.69 -3.52
CA ILE A 47 4.01 3.45 -2.78
C ILE A 47 2.95 2.66 -3.57
N ALA A 48 1.90 3.34 -4.05
CA ALA A 48 0.86 2.72 -4.87
C ALA A 48 1.43 2.11 -6.17
N ALA A 49 2.32 2.83 -6.84
CA ALA A 49 2.98 2.36 -8.06
C ALA A 49 3.92 1.17 -7.79
N ALA A 50 4.67 1.20 -6.68
CA ALA A 50 5.50 0.07 -6.23
C ALA A 50 4.64 -1.17 -5.94
N SER A 51 3.52 -1.00 -5.22
CA SER A 51 2.55 -2.08 -4.96
C SER A 51 2.06 -2.73 -6.26
N ARG A 52 1.73 -1.94 -7.29
CA ARG A 52 1.31 -2.45 -8.60
C ARG A 52 2.43 -3.13 -9.37
N GLY A 53 3.65 -2.64 -9.24
CA GLY A 53 4.82 -3.22 -9.89
C GLY A 53 5.30 -4.54 -9.27
N ALA A 54 4.98 -4.78 -8.01
CA ALA A 54 5.47 -5.93 -7.24
C ALA A 54 5.16 -7.29 -7.88
N PRO A 55 3.96 -7.57 -8.45
CA PRO A 55 3.67 -8.85 -9.12
C PRO A 55 4.56 -9.15 -10.31
N ALA A 56 5.07 -8.13 -11.00
CA ALA A 56 5.97 -8.27 -12.15
C ALA A 56 7.46 -8.18 -11.78
N CYS A 57 7.79 -8.11 -10.49
CA CYS A 57 9.16 -8.01 -10.02
C CYS A 57 9.82 -9.39 -9.95
N GLY A 58 10.86 -9.63 -10.76
CA GLY A 58 11.56 -10.91 -10.80
C GLY A 58 12.20 -11.32 -9.47
N LEU A 59 12.74 -10.35 -8.70
CA LEU A 59 13.26 -10.63 -7.35
C LEU A 59 12.15 -11.13 -6.41
N CYS A 60 10.96 -10.51 -6.45
CA CYS A 60 9.83 -10.93 -5.62
C CYS A 60 9.33 -12.33 -5.99
N GLN A 61 9.30 -12.66 -7.28
CA GLN A 61 8.91 -13.98 -7.76
C GLN A 61 9.93 -15.04 -7.29
N ALA A 62 11.22 -14.80 -7.47
CA ALA A 62 12.28 -15.70 -7.00
C ALA A 62 12.23 -15.90 -5.47
N ARG A 63 12.02 -14.83 -4.70
CA ARG A 63 11.86 -14.91 -3.25
C ARG A 63 10.62 -15.67 -2.83
N LYS A 64 9.51 -15.50 -3.52
CA LYS A 64 8.24 -16.19 -3.23
C LYS A 64 8.35 -17.70 -3.45
N GLU A 65 9.10 -18.14 -4.45
CA GLU A 65 9.32 -19.56 -4.78
C GLU A 65 10.38 -20.22 -3.89
N SER A 66 11.19 -19.40 -3.21
CA SER A 66 12.28 -19.90 -2.36
C SER A 66 11.79 -20.31 -0.97
N LEU A 67 12.39 -21.38 -0.42
CA LEU A 67 12.25 -21.75 1.00
C LEU A 67 12.94 -20.75 1.94
N SER A 68 13.94 -20.02 1.45
CA SER A 68 14.69 -19.01 2.21
C SER A 68 14.71 -17.69 1.45
N PRO A 69 13.60 -16.92 1.45
CA PRO A 69 13.48 -15.66 0.68
C PRO A 69 14.56 -14.63 1.01
N GLY A 70 14.99 -14.56 2.26
CA GLY A 70 16.04 -13.63 2.70
C GLY A 70 17.44 -13.92 2.13
N ALA A 71 17.69 -15.14 1.68
CA ALA A 71 18.94 -15.52 1.03
C ALA A 71 19.03 -15.07 -0.44
N ILE A 72 17.89 -14.69 -1.05
CA ILE A 72 17.86 -14.25 -2.44
C ILE A 72 18.21 -12.76 -2.51
N ALA A 73 19.44 -12.47 -2.92
CA ALA A 73 19.92 -11.11 -3.14
C ALA A 73 19.42 -10.56 -4.49
N GLY A 74 19.26 -9.24 -4.55
CA GLY A 74 18.86 -8.54 -5.77
C GLY A 74 18.29 -7.16 -5.46
N ARG A 75 17.86 -6.47 -6.53
CA ARG A 75 17.20 -5.18 -6.42
C ARG A 75 15.79 -5.26 -6.95
N HIS A 76 14.88 -4.57 -6.27
CA HIS A 76 13.52 -4.39 -6.75
C HIS A 76 13.50 -3.44 -7.94
N ARG A 77 12.53 -3.62 -8.79
CA ARG A 77 12.20 -2.60 -9.79
C ARG A 77 11.59 -1.41 -9.06
N ALA A 78 12.36 -0.35 -8.90
CA ALA A 78 11.93 0.86 -8.21
C ALA A 78 10.81 1.58 -9.00
N ALA A 79 9.82 2.06 -8.27
CA ALA A 79 8.81 2.99 -8.77
C ALA A 79 8.99 4.33 -8.05
N GLY A 80 9.49 5.34 -8.74
CA GLY A 80 9.69 6.69 -8.19
C GLY A 80 10.88 6.82 -7.24
N ALA A 81 10.85 7.84 -6.37
CA ALA A 81 11.95 8.25 -5.49
C ALA A 81 11.87 7.65 -4.08
N LEU A 82 11.29 6.45 -3.93
CA LEU A 82 11.23 5.77 -2.64
C LEU A 82 12.60 5.17 -2.28
N ARG A 83 12.91 5.15 -0.97
CA ARG A 83 14.05 4.40 -0.44
C ARG A 83 13.91 2.91 -0.74
N GLU A 84 15.03 2.22 -0.95
CA GLU A 84 15.02 0.78 -1.30
C GLU A 84 14.34 -0.09 -0.23
N ASP A 85 14.52 0.20 1.04
CA ASP A 85 13.88 -0.50 2.15
C ASP A 85 12.35 -0.35 2.16
N VAL A 86 11.84 0.84 1.80
CA VAL A 86 10.39 1.06 1.64
C VAL A 86 9.86 0.25 0.46
N VAL A 87 10.57 0.24 -0.67
CA VAL A 87 10.18 -0.57 -1.84
C VAL A 87 10.18 -2.05 -1.51
N ASP A 88 11.21 -2.55 -0.79
CA ASP A 88 11.28 -3.94 -0.34
C ASP A 88 10.07 -4.30 0.55
N ALA A 89 9.76 -3.44 1.52
CA ALA A 89 8.62 -3.66 2.41
C ALA A 89 7.28 -3.69 1.66
N VAL A 90 7.04 -2.70 0.77
CA VAL A 90 5.83 -2.65 -0.07
C VAL A 90 5.70 -3.91 -0.93
N HIS A 91 6.77 -4.31 -1.59
CA HIS A 91 6.80 -5.48 -2.46
C HIS A 91 6.51 -6.76 -1.68
N ARG A 92 7.12 -6.93 -0.50
CA ARG A 92 6.91 -8.10 0.35
C ARG A 92 5.48 -8.18 0.87
N ILE A 93 4.93 -7.07 1.37
CA ILE A 93 3.53 -7.00 1.81
C ILE A 93 2.58 -7.36 0.66
N ARG A 94 2.86 -6.89 -0.54
CA ARG A 94 1.99 -7.11 -1.71
C ARG A 94 2.03 -8.53 -2.25
N ILE A 95 3.20 -9.18 -2.24
CA ILE A 95 3.42 -10.47 -2.93
C ILE A 95 3.34 -11.66 -1.99
N ASP A 96 3.75 -11.48 -0.74
CA ASP A 96 3.95 -12.59 0.18
C ASP A 96 3.42 -12.30 1.59
N PRO A 97 2.16 -11.85 1.72
CA PRO A 97 1.60 -11.48 3.01
C PRO A 97 1.51 -12.65 3.98
N ALA A 98 1.44 -13.89 3.50
CA ALA A 98 1.35 -15.08 4.35
C ALA A 98 2.64 -15.39 5.14
N ARG A 99 3.78 -14.84 4.71
CA ARG A 99 5.08 -15.01 5.37
C ARG A 99 5.56 -13.75 6.10
N LEU A 100 4.69 -12.78 6.32
CA LEU A 100 4.99 -11.65 7.20
C LEU A 100 5.02 -12.14 8.66
N SER A 101 5.99 -11.66 9.41
CA SER A 101 6.19 -12.07 10.79
C SER A 101 6.63 -10.91 11.67
N LYS A 102 6.47 -11.04 12.98
CA LYS A 102 6.96 -10.01 13.91
C LYS A 102 8.47 -9.76 13.79
N PRO A 103 9.35 -10.78 13.72
CA PRO A 103 10.78 -10.55 13.50
C PRO A 103 11.06 -9.72 12.24
N TRP A 104 10.39 -10.00 11.13
CA TRP A 104 10.55 -9.20 9.92
C TRP A 104 10.09 -7.74 10.12
N PHE A 105 8.97 -7.52 10.82
CA PHE A 105 8.52 -6.16 11.16
C PHE A 105 9.58 -5.44 12.01
N ASP A 106 10.12 -6.12 13.04
CA ASP A 106 11.15 -5.54 13.91
C ASP A 106 12.42 -5.18 13.11
N GLU A 107 12.82 -5.99 12.13
CA GLU A 107 13.91 -5.69 11.20
C GLU A 107 13.63 -4.43 10.36
N VAL A 108 12.41 -4.27 9.82
CA VAL A 108 12.01 -3.09 9.05
C VAL A 108 12.09 -1.82 9.90
N ILE A 109 11.60 -1.89 11.15
CA ILE A 109 11.64 -0.75 12.08
C ILE A 109 13.10 -0.43 12.47
N ALA A 110 13.90 -1.43 12.78
CA ALA A 110 15.33 -1.27 13.10
C ALA A 110 16.13 -0.70 11.90
N GLY A 111 15.70 -1.00 10.67
CA GLY A 111 16.25 -0.43 9.43
C GLY A 111 15.93 1.05 9.21
N GLY A 112 15.13 1.67 10.10
CA GLY A 112 14.86 3.11 10.10
C GLY A 112 13.52 3.54 9.49
N LEU A 113 12.62 2.60 9.20
CA LEU A 113 11.23 2.92 8.86
C LEU A 113 10.40 2.95 10.15
N ALA A 114 10.14 4.14 10.70
CA ALA A 114 9.38 4.28 11.93
C ALA A 114 7.95 3.72 11.81
N GLU A 115 7.36 3.31 12.94
CA GLU A 115 6.04 2.62 12.99
C GLU A 115 4.91 3.41 12.29
N GLY A 116 4.82 4.71 12.51
CA GLY A 116 3.77 5.53 11.90
C GLY A 116 3.82 5.52 10.36
N PRO A 117 4.97 5.86 9.74
CA PRO A 117 5.18 5.71 8.29
C PRO A 117 4.95 4.28 7.79
N TYR A 118 5.37 3.26 8.55
CA TYR A 118 5.12 1.85 8.19
C TYR A 118 3.63 1.55 8.10
N VAL A 119 2.83 1.91 9.12
CA VAL A 119 1.38 1.65 9.13
C VAL A 119 0.67 2.36 7.97
N GLU A 120 1.02 3.61 7.68
CA GLU A 120 0.43 4.32 6.55
C GLU A 120 0.83 3.70 5.21
N MET A 121 2.09 3.27 5.05
CA MET A 121 2.56 2.54 3.87
C MET A 121 1.78 1.23 3.67
N VAL A 122 1.54 0.46 4.73
CA VAL A 122 0.72 -0.76 4.68
C VAL A 122 -0.70 -0.43 4.22
N ALA A 123 -1.30 0.65 4.77
CA ALA A 123 -2.64 1.07 4.39
C ALA A 123 -2.73 1.42 2.89
N VAL A 124 -1.81 2.25 2.37
CA VAL A 124 -1.77 2.59 0.94
C VAL A 124 -1.60 1.34 0.07
N THR A 125 -0.70 0.43 0.47
CA THR A 125 -0.45 -0.84 -0.25
C THR A 125 -1.71 -1.69 -0.31
N ALA A 126 -2.41 -1.86 0.81
CA ALA A 126 -3.63 -2.66 0.91
C ALA A 126 -4.80 -2.05 0.13
N LEU A 127 -4.99 -0.74 0.21
CA LEU A 127 -6.03 -0.02 -0.53
C LEU A 127 -5.87 -0.22 -2.04
N VAL A 128 -4.65 -0.01 -2.55
CA VAL A 128 -4.37 -0.18 -3.99
C VAL A 128 -4.51 -1.64 -4.42
N ALA A 129 -4.06 -2.57 -3.58
CA ALA A 129 -4.25 -4.00 -3.85
C ALA A 129 -5.74 -4.37 -3.95
N GLY A 130 -6.57 -3.86 -3.02
CA GLY A 130 -8.01 -4.08 -3.03
C GLY A 130 -8.70 -3.53 -4.28
N LEU A 131 -8.36 -2.30 -4.68
CA LEU A 131 -8.87 -1.68 -5.92
C LEU A 131 -8.47 -2.49 -7.16
N ASP A 132 -7.23 -2.96 -7.24
CA ASP A 132 -6.73 -3.74 -8.36
C ASP A 132 -7.38 -5.14 -8.42
N TYR A 133 -7.63 -5.77 -7.27
CA TYR A 133 -8.36 -7.04 -7.19
C TYR A 133 -9.81 -6.88 -7.59
N PHE A 134 -10.48 -5.80 -7.14
CA PHE A 134 -11.85 -5.50 -7.56
C PHE A 134 -11.93 -5.32 -9.07
N ALA A 135 -11.09 -4.46 -9.64
CA ALA A 135 -11.06 -4.21 -11.08
C ALA A 135 -10.88 -5.53 -11.87
N ARG A 136 -9.92 -6.36 -11.45
CA ARG A 136 -9.68 -7.67 -12.06
C ARG A 136 -10.89 -8.60 -11.95
N ALA A 137 -11.53 -8.64 -10.78
CA ALA A 137 -12.68 -9.53 -10.54
C ALA A 137 -13.88 -9.22 -11.42
N ILE A 138 -14.06 -7.97 -11.82
CA ILE A 138 -15.14 -7.55 -12.74
C ILE A 138 -14.67 -7.38 -14.18
N GLY A 139 -13.43 -7.77 -14.51
CA GLY A 139 -12.92 -7.80 -15.87
C GLY A 139 -12.52 -6.45 -16.46
N ILE A 140 -12.23 -5.44 -15.62
CA ILE A 140 -11.78 -4.12 -16.09
C ILE A 140 -10.28 -3.88 -15.80
N PRO A 141 -9.61 -2.98 -16.53
CA PRO A 141 -8.26 -2.56 -16.21
C PRO A 141 -8.16 -1.94 -14.81
N PRO A 142 -6.99 -2.00 -14.14
CA PRO A 142 -6.75 -1.27 -12.92
C PRO A 142 -7.01 0.23 -13.09
N PHE A 143 -7.65 0.86 -12.12
CA PHE A 143 -7.92 2.29 -12.15
C PHE A 143 -6.60 3.08 -12.22
N PRO A 144 -6.49 4.10 -13.09
CA PRO A 144 -5.26 4.88 -13.21
C PRO A 144 -4.94 5.60 -11.89
N LEU A 145 -3.65 5.65 -11.54
CA LEU A 145 -3.19 6.49 -10.43
C LEU A 145 -3.16 7.95 -10.89
N SER A 146 -3.87 8.80 -10.16
CA SER A 146 -3.91 10.24 -10.42
C SER A 146 -2.57 10.89 -10.03
N ALA A 147 -2.27 12.06 -10.62
CA ALA A 147 -1.13 12.87 -10.21
C ALA A 147 -1.22 13.23 -8.71
N PRO A 148 -0.09 13.22 -7.98
CA PRO A 148 -0.09 13.55 -6.56
C PRO A 148 -0.52 14.98 -6.30
N LEU A 149 -1.22 15.20 -5.19
CA LEU A 149 -1.50 16.53 -4.68
C LEU A 149 -0.28 17.08 -3.93
N PRO A 150 0.02 18.38 -4.09
CA PRO A 150 1.06 19.03 -3.30
C PRO A 150 0.63 19.17 -1.84
N GLY A 151 1.59 19.24 -0.95
CA GLY A 151 1.39 19.47 0.48
C GLY A 151 2.32 18.62 1.35
N GLU A 152 2.46 19.05 2.60
CA GLU A 152 3.24 18.33 3.60
C GLU A 152 2.37 17.36 4.39
N PRO A 153 2.95 16.27 4.91
CA PRO A 153 2.27 15.35 5.82
C PRO A 153 1.81 16.08 7.09
N SER A 154 0.60 15.77 7.56
CA SER A 154 -0.01 16.46 8.70
C SER A 154 0.70 16.23 10.03
N ARG A 155 1.40 15.12 10.20
CA ARG A 155 2.05 14.68 11.45
C ARG A 155 1.08 14.62 12.64
N TYR A 156 -0.22 14.62 12.35
CA TYR A 156 -1.27 14.66 13.37
C TYR A 156 -1.29 13.35 14.16
N ARG A 157 -1.29 13.48 15.47
CA ARG A 157 -1.57 12.38 16.42
C ARG A 157 -2.73 12.79 17.30
N PRO A 158 -3.82 11.99 17.38
CA PRO A 158 -4.90 12.26 18.33
C PRO A 158 -4.37 12.31 19.76
N ALA A 159 -4.84 13.27 20.57
CA ALA A 159 -4.43 13.39 21.97
C ALA A 159 -4.75 12.14 22.81
N ALA A 160 -5.76 11.37 22.39
CA ALA A 160 -6.15 10.10 23.01
C ALA A 160 -5.28 8.91 22.56
N ALA A 161 -4.43 9.08 21.54
CA ALA A 161 -3.50 8.02 21.12
C ALA A 161 -2.38 7.91 22.14
N LYS A 162 -2.62 7.12 23.18
CA LYS A 162 -1.59 6.70 24.13
C LYS A 162 -0.88 5.47 23.54
N PRO A 163 0.45 5.30 23.79
CA PRO A 163 1.10 4.02 23.62
C PRO A 163 0.39 3.04 24.57
N GLU A 164 -0.56 2.29 24.07
CA GLU A 164 -1.05 1.15 24.83
C GLU A 164 0.06 0.12 24.91
N GLY A 165 0.27 -0.44 26.09
CA GLY A 165 1.17 -1.59 26.25
C GLY A 165 0.75 -2.71 25.31
N PRO A 166 1.52 -3.81 25.22
CA PRO A 166 1.26 -4.87 24.27
C PRO A 166 -0.21 -5.26 24.32
N ALA A 167 -0.89 -5.12 23.18
CA ALA A 167 -2.29 -5.50 23.07
C ALA A 167 -2.41 -6.93 23.59
N LEU A 168 -3.20 -7.10 24.63
CA LEU A 168 -3.54 -8.40 25.16
C LEU A 168 -4.34 -9.14 24.06
N LEU A 169 -3.63 -9.84 23.17
CA LEU A 169 -4.20 -10.93 22.41
C LEU A 169 -4.37 -12.14 23.34
N GLY A 170 -5.12 -11.94 24.42
CA GLY A 170 -5.41 -12.89 25.47
C GLY A 170 -6.89 -12.88 25.79
N GLY A 171 -7.73 -12.84 24.78
CA GLY A 171 -9.13 -13.23 24.90
C GLY A 171 -9.20 -14.73 24.79
N GLU A 172 -9.33 -15.42 25.92
CA GLU A 172 -9.71 -16.83 25.95
C GLU A 172 -11.00 -16.99 25.14
N LEU A 173 -10.91 -17.76 24.05
CA LEU A 173 -12.10 -18.30 23.39
C LEU A 173 -12.64 -19.39 24.33
N GLY A 174 -13.57 -19.02 25.23
CA GLY A 174 -14.42 -19.95 25.96
C GLY A 174 -15.55 -20.47 25.08
#